data_709206e3ed833c4e47f0c44dfb1a5a79
#
_entry.id   709206e3ed833c4e47f0c44dfb1a5a79
#
_cell.length_a   1.000
_cell.length_b   1.000
_cell.length_c   1.000
_cell.angle_alpha   90.00
_cell.angle_beta   90.00
_cell.angle_gamma   90.00
#
_symmetry.space_group_name_H-M   'P 1'
#
loop_
_entity.id
_entity.type
_entity.pdbx_description
1 polymer ?
#
loop_
_entity_poly.entity_id
_entity_poly.type
_entity_poly.pdbx_seq_one_letter_code
_entity_poly.pdbx_strand_id
1 'polypeptide(L)'
;MITTIGIIAELVVLIFNILIFTRLTTPKWNTPVTKLIMYGGSALFLGLFAYVVYAQILAESFASFALVTLPTFILYFILSKYKDFRFFVTFCFLDTVTLIFTFFARAVEIWFGQLPGVIAYVALCVLMAVIFFVGKPWFSKYRELTRNVRKGWGAMAISTLLIYLLLVFAAAYPVPMIQRPDFLIVYAFMSITILSCYVVFLSFLVQKVTLANLNEALIAEKKWHNIAYIDSLTGLKNRAAYIEHSNTIERNCDATKETYALMLDIDNFKSINDTFGHHIGDTVLKKAANFLLSVFNDDHYRVFRIGGDEFAVIAVDIAKSTLDEKIHKICNPDVELKCSFSCGYSLVDFERKNAMENAFIDADLLMYKHKESKQLN
;
A
#
# COMPACT_ATOMS: atom_id res chain seq x y z
N MET A 1 -3.06 -40.81 34.88
CA MET A 1 -4.46 -40.49 35.20
C MET A 1 -4.62 -38.99 35.07
N ILE A 2 -5.48 -38.53 34.17
CA ILE A 2 -5.67 -37.11 34.00
C ILE A 2 -6.47 -36.60 35.19
N THR A 3 -5.99 -35.55 35.84
CA THR A 3 -6.73 -34.94 36.95
C THR A 3 -7.96 -34.22 36.41
N THR A 4 -9.05 -34.22 37.13
CA THR A 4 -10.24 -33.45 36.79
C THR A 4 -9.91 -31.96 36.53
N ILE A 5 -8.92 -31.43 37.25
CA ILE A 5 -8.42 -30.07 37.09
C ILE A 5 -7.76 -29.86 35.71
N GLY A 6 -6.97 -30.87 35.24
CA GLY A 6 -6.34 -30.80 33.91
C GLY A 6 -7.37 -30.72 32.77
N ILE A 7 -8.45 -31.51 32.84
CA ILE A 7 -9.53 -31.48 31.85
C ILE A 7 -10.23 -30.12 31.84
N ILE A 8 -10.53 -29.55 33.02
CA ILE A 8 -11.15 -28.23 33.14
C ILE A 8 -10.24 -27.15 32.51
N ALA A 9 -8.96 -27.20 32.81
CA ALA A 9 -7.98 -26.23 32.29
C ALA A 9 -7.86 -26.31 30.76
N GLU A 10 -7.81 -27.50 30.19
CA GLU A 10 -7.78 -27.71 28.75
C GLU A 10 -9.04 -27.18 28.07
N LEU A 11 -10.23 -27.42 28.66
CA LEU A 11 -11.47 -26.85 28.18
C LEU A 11 -11.46 -25.32 28.15
N VAL A 12 -10.92 -24.69 29.19
CA VAL A 12 -10.79 -23.22 29.23
C VAL A 12 -9.86 -22.70 28.10
N VAL A 13 -8.74 -23.38 27.88
CA VAL A 13 -7.82 -23.03 26.78
C VAL A 13 -8.49 -23.17 25.43
N LEU A 14 -9.21 -24.27 25.19
CA LEU A 14 -9.97 -24.49 23.95
C LEU A 14 -11.07 -23.44 23.74
N ILE A 15 -11.76 -23.01 24.83
CA ILE A 15 -12.73 -21.91 24.76
C ILE A 15 -12.05 -20.63 24.29
N PHE A 16 -10.92 -20.24 24.88
CA PHE A 16 -10.19 -19.03 24.45
C PHE A 16 -9.67 -19.16 23.02
N ASN A 17 -9.19 -20.32 22.60
CA ASN A 17 -8.80 -20.57 21.21
C ASN A 17 -9.97 -20.26 20.26
N ILE A 18 -11.16 -20.82 20.52
CA ILE A 18 -12.36 -20.57 19.72
C ILE A 18 -12.74 -19.10 19.70
N LEU A 19 -12.70 -18.41 20.84
CA LEU A 19 -13.01 -17.00 20.97
C LEU A 19 -12.02 -16.13 20.17
N ILE A 20 -10.73 -16.40 20.26
CA ILE A 20 -9.68 -15.70 19.50
C ILE A 20 -9.87 -15.98 18.00
N PHE A 21 -10.12 -17.23 17.61
CA PHE A 21 -10.35 -17.60 16.22
C PHE A 21 -11.54 -16.85 15.61
N THR A 22 -12.63 -16.72 16.37
CA THR A 22 -13.81 -15.92 15.97
C THR A 22 -13.47 -14.45 15.77
N ARG A 23 -12.51 -13.91 16.52
CA ARG A 23 -12.04 -12.53 16.35
C ARG A 23 -11.13 -12.34 15.15
N LEU A 24 -10.37 -13.35 14.78
CA LEU A 24 -9.44 -13.33 13.64
C LEU A 24 -10.16 -13.57 12.31
N THR A 25 -11.23 -14.37 12.31
CA THR A 25 -11.97 -14.72 11.11
C THR A 25 -13.06 -13.71 10.80
N THR A 26 -13.42 -13.61 9.51
CA THR A 26 -14.55 -12.79 9.05
C THR A 26 -15.68 -13.72 8.63
N PRO A 27 -16.82 -13.75 9.32
CA PRO A 27 -17.94 -14.58 8.92
C PRO A 27 -18.57 -14.09 7.61
N LYS A 28 -19.14 -15.01 6.83
CA LYS A 28 -19.85 -14.69 5.58
C LYS A 28 -21.04 -13.78 5.83
N TRP A 29 -21.79 -14.08 6.91
CA TRP A 29 -22.92 -13.28 7.35
C TRP A 29 -22.67 -12.81 8.79
N ASN A 30 -22.76 -11.52 9.02
CA ASN A 30 -22.59 -10.97 10.38
C ASN A 30 -23.94 -10.85 11.08
N THR A 31 -24.68 -11.95 11.15
CA THR A 31 -26.00 -12.03 11.80
C THR A 31 -25.89 -12.64 13.19
N PRO A 32 -26.85 -12.35 14.10
CA PRO A 32 -26.92 -13.00 15.39
C PRO A 32 -27.02 -14.54 15.28
N VAL A 33 -27.75 -15.04 14.27
CA VAL A 33 -27.90 -16.47 13.99
C VAL A 33 -26.55 -17.11 13.66
N THR A 34 -25.75 -16.48 12.80
CA THR A 34 -24.40 -17.00 12.46
C THR A 34 -23.51 -17.08 13.70
N LYS A 35 -23.54 -16.07 14.55
CA LYS A 35 -22.80 -16.08 15.83
C LYS A 35 -23.31 -17.17 16.78
N LEU A 36 -24.63 -17.35 16.86
CA LEU A 36 -25.22 -18.42 17.67
C LEU A 36 -24.76 -19.80 17.19
N ILE A 37 -24.75 -20.05 15.87
CA ILE A 37 -24.29 -21.31 15.30
C ILE A 37 -22.78 -21.51 15.58
N MET A 38 -21.97 -20.49 15.44
CA MET A 38 -20.53 -20.56 15.73
C MET A 38 -20.27 -20.90 17.20
N TYR A 39 -20.84 -20.14 18.12
CA TYR A 39 -20.60 -20.36 19.56
C TYR A 39 -21.34 -21.58 20.10
N GLY A 40 -22.59 -21.78 19.70
CA GLY A 40 -23.38 -22.93 20.13
C GLY A 40 -22.84 -24.25 19.60
N GLY A 41 -22.46 -24.31 18.31
CA GLY A 41 -21.79 -25.48 17.73
C GLY A 41 -20.47 -25.81 18.42
N SER A 42 -19.63 -24.79 18.68
CA SER A 42 -18.38 -24.98 19.41
C SER A 42 -18.60 -25.46 20.84
N ALA A 43 -19.60 -24.93 21.54
CA ALA A 43 -19.96 -25.37 22.89
C ALA A 43 -20.40 -26.83 22.92
N LEU A 44 -21.17 -27.26 21.90
CA LEU A 44 -21.60 -28.66 21.75
C LEU A 44 -20.39 -29.60 21.56
N PHE A 45 -19.44 -29.22 20.70
CA PHE A 45 -18.22 -30.02 20.48
C PHE A 45 -17.37 -30.11 21.73
N LEU A 46 -17.22 -29.01 22.48
CA LEU A 46 -16.51 -29.00 23.76
C LEU A 46 -17.21 -29.85 24.84
N GLY A 47 -18.53 -29.79 24.90
CA GLY A 47 -19.31 -30.64 25.81
C GLY A 47 -19.16 -32.12 25.51
N LEU A 48 -19.19 -32.49 24.23
CA LEU A 48 -18.97 -33.87 23.78
C LEU A 48 -17.54 -34.35 24.09
N PHE A 49 -16.54 -33.49 23.85
CA PHE A 49 -15.14 -33.77 24.21
C PHE A 49 -15.00 -34.01 25.72
N ALA A 50 -15.53 -33.11 26.54
CA ALA A 50 -15.48 -33.24 27.99
C ALA A 50 -16.11 -34.56 28.48
N TYR A 51 -17.26 -34.93 27.92
CA TYR A 51 -17.94 -36.18 28.24
C TYR A 51 -17.11 -37.43 27.87
N VAL A 52 -16.58 -37.44 26.62
CA VAL A 52 -15.83 -38.61 26.11
C VAL A 52 -14.48 -38.80 26.86
N VAL A 53 -13.83 -37.70 27.21
CA VAL A 53 -12.57 -37.76 28.00
C VAL A 53 -12.85 -38.16 29.46
N TYR A 54 -13.91 -37.57 30.07
CA TYR A 54 -14.31 -37.95 31.42
C TYR A 54 -14.71 -39.43 31.51
N ALA A 55 -15.47 -39.92 30.52
CA ALA A 55 -15.88 -41.34 30.44
C ALA A 55 -14.75 -42.27 29.98
N GLN A 56 -13.56 -41.78 29.69
CA GLN A 56 -12.38 -42.54 29.24
C GLN A 56 -12.64 -43.38 27.96
N ILE A 57 -13.56 -42.94 27.09
CA ILE A 57 -13.92 -43.64 25.85
C ILE A 57 -12.82 -43.58 24.82
N LEU A 58 -12.14 -42.43 24.68
CA LEU A 58 -11.05 -42.19 23.73
C LEU A 58 -9.84 -41.56 24.43
N ALA A 59 -8.66 -41.79 23.86
CA ALA A 59 -7.48 -41.03 24.26
C ALA A 59 -7.69 -39.55 24.06
N GLU A 60 -7.29 -38.73 25.03
CA GLU A 60 -7.52 -37.30 25.09
C GLU A 60 -7.04 -36.54 23.82
N SER A 61 -5.84 -36.83 23.35
CA SER A 61 -5.27 -36.23 22.15
C SER A 61 -6.08 -36.52 20.88
N PHE A 62 -6.58 -37.76 20.78
CA PHE A 62 -7.43 -38.17 19.66
C PHE A 62 -8.84 -37.57 19.80
N ALA A 63 -9.40 -37.52 21.00
CA ALA A 63 -10.69 -36.90 21.29
C ALA A 63 -10.66 -35.39 20.99
N SER A 64 -9.63 -34.68 21.39
CA SER A 64 -9.45 -33.25 21.10
C SER A 64 -9.43 -32.98 19.58
N PHE A 65 -8.65 -33.77 18.84
CA PHE A 65 -8.61 -33.63 17.38
C PHE A 65 -9.95 -33.97 16.71
N ALA A 66 -10.53 -35.14 17.03
CA ALA A 66 -11.71 -35.67 16.35
C ALA A 66 -13.00 -34.93 16.72
N LEU A 67 -13.15 -34.48 17.96
CA LEU A 67 -14.39 -33.89 18.49
C LEU A 67 -14.37 -32.36 18.58
N VAL A 68 -13.18 -31.73 18.62
CA VAL A 68 -13.07 -30.28 18.71
C VAL A 68 -12.40 -29.69 17.46
N THR A 69 -11.14 -30.05 17.19
CA THR A 69 -10.36 -29.41 16.13
C THR A 69 -10.99 -29.59 14.76
N LEU A 70 -11.28 -30.82 14.34
CA LEU A 70 -11.82 -31.11 13.02
C LEU A 70 -13.27 -30.58 12.84
N PRO A 71 -14.23 -30.77 13.76
CA PRO A 71 -15.58 -30.23 13.62
C PRO A 71 -15.60 -28.72 13.66
N THR A 72 -14.84 -28.05 14.51
CA THR A 72 -14.71 -26.59 14.55
C THR A 72 -14.12 -26.05 13.25
N PHE A 73 -13.08 -26.68 12.72
CA PHE A 73 -12.52 -26.33 11.43
C PHE A 73 -13.59 -26.33 10.33
N ILE A 74 -14.35 -27.44 10.21
CA ILE A 74 -15.40 -27.60 9.20
C ILE A 74 -16.49 -26.53 9.40
N LEU A 75 -16.99 -26.36 10.61
CA LEU A 75 -18.02 -25.39 10.95
C LEU A 75 -17.62 -23.96 10.55
N TYR A 76 -16.44 -23.55 10.98
CA TYR A 76 -15.94 -22.18 10.70
C TYR A 76 -15.55 -21.99 9.24
N PHE A 77 -15.05 -23.03 8.56
CA PHE A 77 -14.79 -22.97 7.12
C PHE A 77 -16.08 -22.73 6.32
N ILE A 78 -17.15 -23.43 6.67
CA ILE A 78 -18.47 -23.24 6.03
C ILE A 78 -18.98 -21.81 6.24
N LEU A 79 -18.85 -21.28 7.45
CA LEU A 79 -19.35 -19.96 7.84
C LEU A 79 -18.40 -18.80 7.51
N SER A 80 -17.17 -19.07 7.13
CA SER A 80 -16.17 -18.04 6.77
C SER A 80 -16.50 -17.36 5.44
N LYS A 81 -16.21 -16.06 5.37
CA LYS A 81 -16.24 -15.28 4.13
C LYS A 81 -15.12 -15.69 3.16
N TYR A 82 -13.96 -16.01 3.69
CA TYR A 82 -12.77 -16.38 2.92
C TYR A 82 -12.57 -17.90 3.03
N LYS A 83 -12.95 -18.64 1.97
CA LYS A 83 -12.79 -20.10 1.86
C LYS A 83 -11.54 -20.45 1.06
N ASP A 84 -10.42 -19.88 1.42
CA ASP A 84 -9.13 -20.01 0.73
C ASP A 84 -7.98 -20.19 1.73
N PHE A 85 -6.76 -20.09 1.23
CA PHE A 85 -5.54 -20.27 2.02
C PHE A 85 -5.45 -19.36 3.25
N ARG A 86 -6.12 -18.19 3.26
CA ARG A 86 -6.16 -17.29 4.42
C ARG A 86 -6.81 -17.93 5.64
N PHE A 87 -7.89 -18.67 5.41
CA PHE A 87 -8.57 -19.41 6.47
C PHE A 87 -7.68 -20.50 7.04
N PHE A 88 -7.05 -21.31 6.17
CA PHE A 88 -6.15 -22.39 6.60
C PHE A 88 -4.98 -21.86 7.43
N VAL A 89 -4.34 -20.79 6.98
CA VAL A 89 -3.22 -20.18 7.71
C VAL A 89 -3.67 -19.71 9.09
N THR A 90 -4.81 -19.01 9.17
CA THR A 90 -5.33 -18.50 10.45
C THR A 90 -5.64 -19.63 11.42
N PHE A 91 -6.26 -20.71 10.92
CA PHE A 91 -6.59 -21.87 11.71
C PHE A 91 -5.33 -22.61 12.20
N CYS A 92 -4.46 -23.00 11.28
CA CYS A 92 -3.22 -23.71 11.62
C CYS A 92 -2.32 -22.91 12.57
N PHE A 93 -2.22 -21.58 12.36
CA PHE A 93 -1.47 -20.72 13.27
C PHE A 93 -1.99 -20.79 14.70
N LEU A 94 -3.29 -20.54 14.88
CA LEU A 94 -3.85 -20.49 16.23
C LEU A 94 -3.84 -21.86 16.90
N ASP A 95 -4.13 -22.91 16.16
CA ASP A 95 -4.09 -24.28 16.69
C ASP A 95 -2.67 -24.69 17.06
N THR A 96 -1.67 -24.34 16.23
CA THR A 96 -0.24 -24.55 16.54
C THR A 96 0.17 -23.84 17.83
N VAL A 97 -0.21 -22.57 18.01
CA VAL A 97 0.08 -21.81 19.24
C VAL A 97 -0.54 -22.48 20.45
N THR A 98 -1.78 -22.91 20.33
CA THR A 98 -2.49 -23.61 21.41
C THR A 98 -1.83 -24.95 21.76
N LEU A 99 -1.47 -25.75 20.76
CA LEU A 99 -0.75 -27.03 20.96
C LEU A 99 0.59 -26.83 21.69
N ILE A 100 1.37 -25.83 21.30
CA ILE A 100 2.65 -25.54 21.95
C ILE A 100 2.46 -25.24 23.43
N PHE A 101 1.54 -24.33 23.76
CA PHE A 101 1.34 -23.89 25.15
C PHE A 101 0.70 -24.97 26.02
N THR A 102 -0.28 -25.71 25.50
CA THR A 102 -0.91 -26.82 26.24
C THR A 102 0.10 -27.95 26.50
N PHE A 103 0.96 -28.24 25.52
CA PHE A 103 2.03 -29.21 25.71
C PHE A 103 2.97 -28.83 26.84
N PHE A 104 3.43 -27.58 26.91
CA PHE A 104 4.32 -27.14 28.00
C PHE A 104 3.62 -27.16 29.37
N ALA A 105 2.37 -26.73 29.45
CA ALA A 105 1.62 -26.75 30.70
C ALA A 105 1.48 -28.20 31.22
N ARG A 106 1.23 -29.14 30.30
CA ARG A 106 1.14 -30.57 30.65
C ARG A 106 2.46 -31.20 30.97
N ALA A 107 3.55 -30.83 30.32
CA ALA A 107 4.88 -31.27 30.67
C ALA A 107 5.27 -30.84 32.10
N VAL A 108 4.91 -29.63 32.48
CA VAL A 108 5.11 -29.15 33.86
C VAL A 108 4.33 -30.01 34.86
N GLU A 109 3.06 -30.37 34.57
CA GLU A 109 2.26 -31.22 35.44
C GLU A 109 2.90 -32.62 35.65
N ILE A 110 3.38 -33.24 34.56
CA ILE A 110 3.94 -34.59 34.61
C ILE A 110 5.31 -34.64 35.32
N TRP A 111 6.14 -33.62 35.12
CA TRP A 111 7.52 -33.66 35.63
C TRP A 111 7.72 -33.01 36.97
N PHE A 112 6.92 -31.99 37.29
CA PHE A 112 7.05 -31.24 38.53
C PHE A 112 5.89 -31.47 39.50
N GLY A 113 4.86 -32.23 39.09
CA GLY A 113 3.72 -32.59 39.90
C GLY A 113 2.49 -31.71 39.67
N GLN A 114 1.39 -32.07 40.37
CA GLN A 114 0.10 -31.47 40.13
C GLN A 114 0.04 -29.96 40.39
N LEU A 115 0.63 -29.48 41.48
CA LEU A 115 0.55 -28.07 41.87
C LEU A 115 1.26 -27.16 40.85
N PRO A 116 2.52 -27.40 40.42
CA PRO A 116 3.12 -26.65 39.33
C PRO A 116 2.35 -26.72 38.01
N GLY A 117 1.78 -27.88 37.66
CA GLY A 117 0.94 -28.04 36.48
C GLY A 117 -0.28 -27.15 36.51
N VAL A 118 -1.01 -27.12 37.64
CA VAL A 118 -2.17 -26.21 37.81
C VAL A 118 -1.74 -24.75 37.65
N ILE A 119 -0.63 -24.33 38.22
CA ILE A 119 -0.09 -22.98 38.10
C ILE A 119 0.20 -22.65 36.63
N ALA A 120 0.81 -23.59 35.87
CA ALA A 120 1.12 -23.42 34.46
C ALA A 120 -0.16 -23.28 33.61
N TYR A 121 -1.18 -24.07 33.88
CA TYR A 121 -2.49 -23.94 33.19
C TYR A 121 -3.20 -22.64 33.52
N VAL A 122 -3.18 -22.21 34.79
CA VAL A 122 -3.76 -20.91 35.18
C VAL A 122 -3.02 -19.77 34.50
N ALA A 123 -1.69 -19.81 34.46
CA ALA A 123 -0.89 -18.81 33.73
C ALA A 123 -1.23 -18.79 32.24
N LEU A 124 -1.43 -19.95 31.61
CA LEU A 124 -1.86 -20.06 30.22
C LEU A 124 -3.26 -19.46 30.02
N CYS A 125 -4.21 -19.75 30.90
CA CYS A 125 -5.55 -19.15 30.82
C CYS A 125 -5.51 -17.63 30.96
N VAL A 126 -4.70 -17.11 31.88
CA VAL A 126 -4.49 -15.65 32.03
C VAL A 126 -3.86 -15.05 30.76
N LEU A 127 -2.83 -15.70 30.20
CA LEU A 127 -2.21 -15.25 28.94
C LEU A 127 -3.23 -15.20 27.81
N MET A 128 -4.02 -16.24 27.62
CA MET A 128 -5.06 -16.29 26.58
C MET A 128 -6.14 -15.22 26.80
N ALA A 129 -6.54 -14.98 28.06
CA ALA A 129 -7.47 -13.89 28.39
C ALA A 129 -6.87 -12.52 28.06
N VAL A 130 -5.61 -12.27 28.43
CA VAL A 130 -4.91 -11.02 28.06
C VAL A 130 -4.87 -10.86 26.53
N ILE A 131 -4.48 -11.90 25.79
CA ILE A 131 -4.48 -11.86 24.32
C ILE A 131 -5.88 -11.53 23.79
N PHE A 132 -6.93 -12.12 24.35
CA PHE A 132 -8.31 -11.88 23.89
C PHE A 132 -8.78 -10.44 24.15
N PHE A 133 -8.53 -9.89 25.33
CA PHE A 133 -9.01 -8.55 25.70
C PHE A 133 -8.12 -7.42 25.18
N VAL A 134 -6.79 -7.56 25.31
CA VAL A 134 -5.83 -6.53 24.88
C VAL A 134 -5.53 -6.61 23.39
N GLY A 135 -5.60 -7.80 22.80
CA GLY A 135 -5.28 -8.05 21.39
C GLY A 135 -6.28 -7.49 20.36
N LYS A 136 -7.39 -6.85 20.80
CA LYS A 136 -8.41 -6.29 19.91
C LYS A 136 -7.88 -5.45 18.74
N PRO A 137 -6.94 -4.49 18.91
CA PRO A 137 -6.39 -3.72 17.80
C PRO A 137 -5.58 -4.59 16.83
N TRP A 138 -4.86 -5.60 17.31
CA TRP A 138 -4.12 -6.55 16.48
C TRP A 138 -5.03 -7.44 15.64
N PHE A 139 -6.14 -7.90 16.20
CA PHE A 139 -7.15 -8.67 15.46
C PHE A 139 -7.79 -7.84 14.34
N SER A 140 -7.99 -6.54 14.58
CA SER A 140 -8.49 -5.61 13.56
C SER A 140 -7.50 -5.47 12.41
N LYS A 141 -6.22 -5.22 12.71
CA LYS A 141 -5.14 -5.15 11.71
C LYS A 141 -4.99 -6.46 10.93
N TYR A 142 -5.06 -7.60 11.62
CA TYR A 142 -5.00 -8.90 10.95
C TYR A 142 -6.15 -9.11 9.96
N ARG A 143 -7.39 -8.78 10.35
CA ARG A 143 -8.55 -8.84 9.43
C ARG A 143 -8.40 -7.89 8.24
N GLU A 144 -7.84 -6.73 8.46
CA GLU A 144 -7.55 -5.79 7.38
C GLU A 144 -6.49 -6.38 6.42
N LEU A 145 -5.43 -6.96 6.95
CA LEU A 145 -4.40 -7.66 6.18
C LEU A 145 -5.02 -8.79 5.34
N THR A 146 -5.85 -9.66 5.95
CA THR A 146 -6.52 -10.75 5.24
C THR A 146 -7.52 -10.27 4.18
N ARG A 147 -8.08 -9.09 4.32
CA ARG A 147 -8.98 -8.47 3.35
C ARG A 147 -8.21 -7.90 2.15
N ASN A 148 -7.11 -7.22 2.41
CA ASN A 148 -6.37 -6.44 1.39
C ASN A 148 -5.39 -7.31 0.60
N VAL A 149 -4.78 -8.33 1.23
CA VAL A 149 -3.84 -9.24 0.56
C VAL A 149 -4.58 -10.45 0.00
N ARG A 150 -4.64 -10.56 -1.33
CA ARG A 150 -5.26 -11.73 -1.99
C ARG A 150 -4.26 -12.80 -2.42
N LYS A 151 -3.02 -12.41 -2.75
CA LYS A 151 -1.98 -13.31 -3.29
C LYS A 151 -0.87 -13.55 -2.24
N GLY A 152 -0.24 -14.71 -2.31
CA GLY A 152 0.91 -15.06 -1.45
C GLY A 152 0.57 -15.98 -0.27
N TRP A 153 -0.71 -16.22 0.01
CA TRP A 153 -1.15 -17.09 1.11
C TRP A 153 -0.93 -18.58 0.86
N GLY A 154 -0.79 -19.01 -0.42
CA GLY A 154 -0.66 -20.42 -0.76
C GLY A 154 0.63 -21.04 -0.23
N ALA A 155 1.78 -20.40 -0.43
CA ALA A 155 3.07 -20.87 0.10
C ALA A 155 3.04 -20.92 1.63
N MET A 156 2.43 -19.91 2.26
CA MET A 156 2.25 -19.87 3.71
C MET A 156 1.38 -21.02 4.21
N ALA A 157 0.25 -21.26 3.54
CA ALA A 157 -0.66 -22.35 3.94
C ALA A 157 0.04 -23.72 3.91
N ILE A 158 0.83 -23.97 2.87
CA ILE A 158 1.61 -25.20 2.76
C ILE A 158 2.63 -25.29 3.90
N SER A 159 3.39 -24.23 4.15
CA SER A 159 4.38 -24.20 5.22
C SER A 159 3.75 -24.38 6.61
N THR A 160 2.64 -23.69 6.89
CA THR A 160 1.94 -23.78 8.18
C THR A 160 1.32 -25.16 8.39
N LEU A 161 0.79 -25.76 7.33
CA LEU A 161 0.25 -27.13 7.39
C LEU A 161 1.35 -28.15 7.66
N LEU A 162 2.49 -28.05 6.96
CA LEU A 162 3.63 -28.96 7.19
C LEU A 162 4.18 -28.83 8.61
N ILE A 163 4.32 -27.60 9.11
CA ILE A 163 4.73 -27.32 10.48
C ILE A 163 3.75 -27.91 11.49
N TYR A 164 2.46 -27.72 11.27
CA TYR A 164 1.40 -28.28 12.11
C TYR A 164 1.46 -29.81 12.15
N LEU A 165 1.54 -30.47 11.00
CA LEU A 165 1.65 -31.92 10.89
C LEU A 165 2.92 -32.43 11.54
N LEU A 166 4.05 -31.75 11.40
CA LEU A 166 5.32 -32.08 12.05
C LEU A 166 5.18 -32.03 13.58
N LEU A 167 4.55 -31.01 14.12
CA LEU A 167 4.32 -30.89 15.57
C LEU A 167 3.41 -31.99 16.10
N VAL A 168 2.31 -32.26 15.41
CA VAL A 168 1.38 -33.36 15.80
C VAL A 168 2.08 -34.69 15.74
N PHE A 169 2.84 -34.96 14.68
CA PHE A 169 3.62 -36.19 14.56
C PHE A 169 4.67 -36.30 15.67
N ALA A 170 5.46 -35.26 15.89
CA ALA A 170 6.50 -35.26 16.93
C ALA A 170 5.92 -35.42 18.35
N ALA A 171 4.72 -34.89 18.59
CA ALA A 171 4.04 -35.02 19.87
C ALA A 171 3.51 -36.46 20.14
N ALA A 172 3.17 -37.21 19.08
CA ALA A 172 2.43 -38.48 19.18
C ALA A 172 3.29 -39.75 18.93
N TYR A 173 4.34 -39.67 18.08
CA TYR A 173 5.01 -40.85 17.56
C TYR A 173 6.53 -40.88 17.86
N PRO A 174 7.19 -42.06 18.11
CA PRO A 174 6.58 -43.39 18.36
C PRO A 174 6.06 -43.56 19.78
N VAL A 175 6.53 -42.73 20.70
CA VAL A 175 6.05 -42.61 22.08
C VAL A 175 5.71 -41.16 22.33
N PRO A 176 4.57 -40.82 22.98
CA PRO A 176 4.22 -39.46 23.28
C PRO A 176 5.41 -38.69 23.86
N MET A 177 5.78 -37.56 23.21
CA MET A 177 6.98 -36.78 23.56
C MET A 177 6.95 -36.32 25.03
N ILE A 178 5.76 -36.13 25.58
CA ILE A 178 5.53 -35.78 26.98
C ILE A 178 6.09 -36.80 28.00
N GLN A 179 6.28 -38.05 27.58
CA GLN A 179 6.89 -39.11 28.39
C GLN A 179 8.43 -39.17 28.27
N ARG A 180 9.02 -38.28 27.48
CA ARG A 180 10.44 -38.25 27.13
C ARG A 180 11.08 -36.94 27.53
N PRO A 181 11.58 -36.78 28.77
CA PRO A 181 12.17 -35.56 29.30
C PRO A 181 13.29 -34.98 28.41
N ASP A 182 14.11 -35.91 27.84
CA ASP A 182 15.25 -35.55 26.99
C ASP A 182 14.86 -34.72 25.76
N PHE A 183 13.63 -34.85 25.30
CA PHE A 183 13.11 -34.13 24.12
C PHE A 183 12.49 -32.75 24.43
N LEU A 184 12.35 -32.36 25.70
CA LEU A 184 11.75 -31.06 26.06
C LEU A 184 12.53 -29.93 25.44
N ILE A 185 13.85 -29.94 25.50
CA ILE A 185 14.72 -28.91 24.97
C ILE A 185 14.53 -28.83 23.44
N VAL A 186 14.51 -30.00 22.77
CA VAL A 186 14.28 -30.06 21.31
C VAL A 186 12.91 -29.48 20.94
N TYR A 187 11.88 -29.86 21.69
CA TYR A 187 10.51 -29.32 21.46
C TYR A 187 10.45 -27.82 21.72
N ALA A 188 11.13 -27.30 22.72
CA ALA A 188 11.22 -25.89 23.00
C ALA A 188 11.88 -25.11 21.83
N PHE A 189 13.02 -25.59 21.32
CA PHE A 189 13.68 -25.00 20.17
C PHE A 189 12.81 -25.06 18.91
N MET A 190 12.17 -26.19 18.63
CA MET A 190 11.23 -26.33 17.52
C MET A 190 10.07 -25.30 17.66
N SER A 191 9.50 -25.19 18.85
CA SER A 191 8.38 -24.26 19.13
C SER A 191 8.78 -22.80 18.91
N ILE A 192 9.95 -22.40 19.41
CA ILE A 192 10.50 -21.04 19.21
C ILE A 192 10.74 -20.78 17.71
N THR A 193 11.33 -21.74 17.01
CA THR A 193 11.59 -21.63 15.57
C THR A 193 10.28 -21.45 14.79
N ILE A 194 9.26 -22.24 15.10
CA ILE A 194 7.95 -22.16 14.47
C ILE A 194 7.29 -20.80 14.71
N LEU A 195 7.26 -20.34 15.96
CA LEU A 195 6.70 -19.03 16.30
C LEU A 195 7.46 -17.90 15.61
N SER A 196 8.80 -18.01 15.54
CA SER A 196 9.63 -17.04 14.81
C SER A 196 9.32 -17.02 13.31
N CYS A 197 9.11 -18.18 12.68
CA CYS A 197 8.70 -18.27 11.28
C CYS A 197 7.35 -17.54 11.03
N TYR A 198 6.38 -17.70 11.92
CA TYR A 198 5.11 -17.00 11.82
C TYR A 198 5.29 -15.47 11.95
N VAL A 199 6.12 -15.00 12.90
CA VAL A 199 6.40 -13.57 13.06
C VAL A 199 7.06 -12.98 11.82
N VAL A 200 8.10 -13.66 11.30
CA VAL A 200 8.78 -13.21 10.06
C VAL A 200 7.81 -13.17 8.90
N PHE A 201 6.96 -14.17 8.78
CA PHE A 201 5.99 -14.24 7.68
C PHE A 201 4.92 -13.14 7.78
N LEU A 202 4.36 -12.89 8.96
CA LEU A 202 3.42 -11.80 9.18
C LEU A 202 4.07 -10.44 8.90
N SER A 203 5.33 -10.26 9.31
CA SER A 203 6.10 -9.04 9.01
C SER A 203 6.26 -8.82 7.51
N PHE A 204 6.58 -9.89 6.77
CA PHE A 204 6.68 -9.84 5.30
C PHE A 204 5.36 -9.45 4.63
N LEU A 205 4.23 -9.99 5.09
CA LEU A 205 2.91 -9.62 4.58
C LEU A 205 2.58 -8.15 4.85
N VAL A 206 2.88 -7.66 6.05
CA VAL A 206 2.68 -6.24 6.42
C VAL A 206 3.53 -5.33 5.54
N GLN A 207 4.81 -5.66 5.36
CA GLN A 207 5.71 -4.88 4.49
C GLN A 207 5.20 -4.83 3.04
N LYS A 208 4.71 -5.95 2.52
CA LYS A 208 4.15 -6.02 1.17
C LYS A 208 2.93 -5.10 0.99
N VAL A 209 2.04 -5.04 1.97
CA VAL A 209 0.88 -4.11 1.94
C VAL A 209 1.33 -2.68 2.02
N THR A 210 2.26 -2.36 2.93
CA THR A 210 2.79 -1.00 3.09
C THR A 210 3.44 -0.52 1.80
N LEU A 211 4.24 -1.36 1.15
CA LEU A 211 4.89 -1.04 -0.12
C LEU A 211 3.87 -0.82 -1.25
N ALA A 212 2.82 -1.65 -1.32
CA ALA A 212 1.75 -1.48 -2.31
C ALA A 212 1.02 -0.15 -2.13
N ASN A 213 0.63 0.18 -0.89
CA ASN A 213 -0.04 1.45 -0.57
C ASN A 213 0.85 2.66 -0.88
N LEU A 214 2.16 2.57 -0.58
CA LEU A 214 3.12 3.63 -0.91
C LEU A 214 3.23 3.84 -2.43
N ASN A 215 3.31 2.76 -3.20
CA ASN A 215 3.35 2.85 -4.65
C ASN A 215 2.07 3.47 -5.23
N GLU A 216 0.89 3.10 -4.72
CA GLU A 216 -0.37 3.71 -5.14
C GLU A 216 -0.41 5.22 -4.82
N ALA A 217 0.07 5.61 -3.64
CA ALA A 217 0.16 7.02 -3.25
C ALA A 217 1.11 7.81 -4.16
N LEU A 218 2.29 7.25 -4.49
CA LEU A 218 3.25 7.87 -5.41
C LEU A 218 2.70 8.02 -6.84
N ILE A 219 1.95 7.02 -7.33
CA ILE A 219 1.31 7.09 -8.64
C ILE A 219 0.21 8.18 -8.63
N ALA A 220 -0.59 8.24 -7.57
CA ALA A 220 -1.61 9.26 -7.41
C ALA A 220 -0.99 10.67 -7.37
N GLU A 221 0.08 10.86 -6.59
CA GLU A 221 0.80 12.14 -6.50
C GLU A 221 1.34 12.59 -7.86
N LYS A 222 2.02 11.69 -8.60
CA LYS A 222 2.50 11.98 -9.96
C LYS A 222 1.37 12.35 -10.90
N LYS A 223 0.24 11.64 -10.80
CA LYS A 223 -0.94 11.95 -11.62
C LYS A 223 -1.50 13.33 -11.31
N TRP A 224 -1.64 13.67 -10.04
CA TRP A 224 -2.10 14.99 -9.61
C TRP A 224 -1.12 16.09 -10.02
N HIS A 225 0.18 15.88 -9.87
CA HIS A 225 1.21 16.81 -10.33
C HIS A 225 1.09 17.04 -11.84
N ASN A 226 0.96 15.98 -12.65
CA ASN A 226 0.80 16.14 -14.10
C ASN A 226 -0.48 16.92 -14.47
N ILE A 227 -1.61 16.62 -13.82
CA ILE A 227 -2.86 17.36 -14.07
C ILE A 227 -2.72 18.84 -13.68
N ALA A 228 -2.02 19.12 -12.59
CA ALA A 228 -1.86 20.49 -12.10
C ALA A 228 -0.88 21.34 -12.93
N TYR A 229 0.18 20.74 -13.50
CA TYR A 229 1.32 21.47 -14.05
C TYR A 229 1.63 21.20 -15.53
N ILE A 230 0.96 20.24 -16.16
CA ILE A 230 1.21 19.87 -17.56
C ILE A 230 -0.03 20.17 -18.41
N ASP A 231 0.18 20.77 -19.56
CA ASP A 231 -0.85 20.93 -20.58
C ASP A 231 -1.11 19.59 -21.27
N SER A 232 -2.34 19.11 -21.21
CA SER A 232 -2.71 17.77 -21.69
C SER A 232 -2.63 17.62 -23.21
N LEU A 233 -2.70 18.70 -23.98
CA LEU A 233 -2.66 18.67 -25.43
C LEU A 233 -1.23 18.63 -25.95
N THR A 234 -0.38 19.50 -25.43
CA THR A 234 0.98 19.73 -25.96
C THR A 234 2.06 19.01 -25.18
N GLY A 235 1.78 18.58 -23.93
CA GLY A 235 2.78 18.01 -23.01
C GLY A 235 3.75 19.02 -22.40
N LEU A 236 3.63 20.31 -22.73
CA LEU A 236 4.39 21.39 -22.11
C LEU A 236 3.92 21.63 -20.67
N LYS A 237 4.70 22.36 -19.91
CA LYS A 237 4.26 22.95 -18.65
C LYS A 237 3.15 23.96 -18.91
N ASN A 238 2.12 23.99 -18.06
CA ASN A 238 0.98 24.88 -18.20
C ASN A 238 1.18 26.21 -17.46
N ARG A 239 0.15 27.06 -17.47
CA ARG A 239 0.16 28.38 -16.81
C ARG A 239 0.45 28.28 -15.30
N ALA A 240 -0.09 27.27 -14.62
CA ALA A 240 0.17 27.09 -13.17
C ALA A 240 1.66 26.80 -12.90
N ALA A 241 2.27 25.95 -13.75
CA ALA A 241 3.69 25.69 -13.69
C ALA A 241 4.55 26.93 -13.99
N TYR A 242 4.09 27.81 -14.91
CA TYR A 242 4.74 29.09 -15.18
C TYR A 242 4.76 29.98 -13.93
N ILE A 243 3.60 30.17 -13.28
CA ILE A 243 3.49 30.99 -12.06
C ILE A 243 4.37 30.45 -10.94
N GLU A 244 4.35 29.15 -10.70
CA GLU A 244 5.19 28.54 -9.66
C GLU A 244 6.69 28.70 -9.95
N HIS A 245 7.09 28.51 -11.21
CA HIS A 245 8.47 28.68 -11.62
C HIS A 245 8.93 30.13 -11.51
N SER A 246 8.10 31.10 -11.93
CA SER A 246 8.35 32.54 -11.77
C SER A 246 8.55 32.92 -10.31
N ASN A 247 7.67 32.47 -9.41
CA ASN A 247 7.80 32.67 -7.97
C ASN A 247 9.08 32.06 -7.38
N THR A 248 9.52 30.93 -7.93
CA THR A 248 10.75 30.26 -7.50
C THR A 248 11.99 31.05 -7.93
N ILE A 249 11.98 31.60 -9.15
CA ILE A 249 13.05 32.47 -9.65
C ILE A 249 13.13 33.75 -8.83
N GLU A 250 12.01 34.41 -8.55
CA GLU A 250 12.00 35.63 -7.72
C GLU A 250 12.54 35.42 -6.31
N ARG A 251 12.25 34.27 -5.69
CA ARG A 251 12.74 33.92 -4.35
C ARG A 251 14.23 33.59 -4.32
N ASN A 252 14.75 33.04 -5.40
CA ASN A 252 16.13 32.55 -5.51
C ASN A 252 16.95 33.40 -6.51
N CYS A 253 16.54 34.66 -6.75
CA CYS A 253 17.15 35.49 -7.77
C CYS A 253 18.65 35.71 -7.49
N ASP A 254 19.43 35.49 -8.53
CA ASP A 254 20.83 35.89 -8.60
C ASP A 254 20.88 37.12 -9.55
N ALA A 255 20.97 38.32 -8.99
CA ALA A 255 20.95 39.57 -9.73
C ALA A 255 22.13 39.70 -10.72
N THR A 256 23.09 38.81 -10.65
CA THR A 256 24.25 38.78 -11.60
C THR A 256 23.89 38.07 -12.91
N LYS A 257 22.76 37.36 -12.96
CA LYS A 257 22.32 36.56 -14.10
C LYS A 257 21.16 37.21 -14.86
N GLU A 258 21.41 37.51 -16.14
CA GLU A 258 20.35 38.01 -16.99
C GLU A 258 19.23 36.97 -17.13
N THR A 259 17.99 37.38 -16.77
CA THR A 259 16.80 36.56 -16.90
C THR A 259 15.80 37.29 -17.79
N TYR A 260 15.25 36.57 -18.75
CA TYR A 260 14.27 37.12 -19.67
C TYR A 260 12.93 36.37 -19.60
N ALA A 261 11.82 37.11 -19.65
CA ALA A 261 10.49 36.59 -19.87
C ALA A 261 10.09 36.81 -21.36
N LEU A 262 9.60 35.74 -22.00
CA LEU A 262 9.16 35.78 -23.40
C LEU A 262 7.71 35.41 -23.49
N MET A 263 6.95 36.10 -24.33
CA MET A 263 5.62 35.74 -24.77
C MET A 263 5.59 35.46 -26.27
N LEU A 264 4.87 34.42 -26.66
CA LEU A 264 4.73 33.95 -28.03
C LEU A 264 3.27 33.59 -28.33
N ASP A 265 2.81 33.95 -29.50
CA ASP A 265 1.46 33.65 -29.98
C ASP A 265 1.54 33.11 -31.41
N ILE A 266 0.74 32.09 -31.75
CA ILE A 266 0.71 31.53 -33.10
C ILE A 266 -0.09 32.47 -34.04
N ASP A 267 0.56 32.96 -35.07
CA ASP A 267 -0.07 33.86 -36.04
C ASP A 267 -1.25 33.15 -36.76
N ASN A 268 -2.38 33.87 -36.88
CA ASN A 268 -3.58 33.42 -37.58
C ASN A 268 -4.17 32.09 -37.09
N PHE A 269 -3.92 31.66 -35.83
CA PHE A 269 -4.39 30.38 -35.30
C PHE A 269 -5.92 30.24 -35.36
N LYS A 270 -6.67 31.33 -35.09
CA LYS A 270 -8.13 31.32 -35.22
C LYS A 270 -8.56 31.00 -36.66
N SER A 271 -7.90 31.59 -37.66
CA SER A 271 -8.21 31.31 -39.08
C SER A 271 -7.93 29.86 -39.47
N ILE A 272 -6.87 29.26 -38.89
CA ILE A 272 -6.57 27.84 -39.06
C ILE A 272 -7.73 26.99 -38.51
N ASN A 273 -8.20 27.29 -37.31
CA ASN A 273 -9.32 26.56 -36.72
C ASN A 273 -10.61 26.72 -37.51
N ASP A 274 -10.92 27.96 -37.96
CA ASP A 274 -12.16 28.29 -38.70
C ASP A 274 -12.16 27.61 -40.09
N THR A 275 -10.97 27.47 -40.72
CA THR A 275 -10.85 26.92 -42.07
C THR A 275 -10.72 25.38 -42.06
N PHE A 276 -9.93 24.81 -41.13
CA PHE A 276 -9.54 23.41 -41.14
C PHE A 276 -10.09 22.61 -39.96
N GLY A 277 -10.78 23.27 -39.03
CA GLY A 277 -11.34 22.63 -37.83
C GLY A 277 -10.35 22.48 -36.68
N HIS A 278 -10.90 22.39 -35.47
CA HIS A 278 -10.11 22.29 -34.22
C HIS A 278 -9.11 21.16 -34.18
N HIS A 279 -9.39 20.02 -34.84
CA HIS A 279 -8.47 18.89 -34.88
C HIS A 279 -7.13 19.22 -35.57
N ILE A 280 -7.19 20.05 -36.64
CA ILE A 280 -6.00 20.54 -37.30
C ILE A 280 -5.29 21.56 -36.43
N GLY A 281 -6.05 22.48 -35.79
CA GLY A 281 -5.49 23.40 -34.79
C GLY A 281 -4.74 22.69 -33.65
N ASP A 282 -5.31 21.62 -33.11
CA ASP A 282 -4.62 20.78 -32.10
C ASP A 282 -3.29 20.19 -32.61
N THR A 283 -3.27 19.81 -33.88
CA THR A 283 -2.04 19.30 -34.52
C THR A 283 -1.00 20.41 -34.69
N VAL A 284 -1.44 21.63 -35.03
CA VAL A 284 -0.57 22.81 -35.13
C VAL A 284 0.01 23.14 -33.75
N LEU A 285 -0.81 23.17 -32.70
CA LEU A 285 -0.35 23.41 -31.32
C LEU A 285 0.72 22.39 -30.87
N LYS A 286 0.54 21.10 -31.16
CA LYS A 286 1.53 20.07 -30.86
C LYS A 286 2.84 20.27 -31.63
N LYS A 287 2.75 20.63 -32.92
CA LYS A 287 3.94 20.93 -33.72
C LYS A 287 4.66 22.19 -33.23
N ALA A 288 3.91 23.23 -32.91
CA ALA A 288 4.42 24.47 -32.33
C ALA A 288 5.18 24.18 -31.01
N ALA A 289 4.59 23.41 -30.12
CA ALA A 289 5.22 23.01 -28.86
C ALA A 289 6.54 22.24 -29.07
N ASN A 290 6.55 21.26 -29.96
CA ASN A 290 7.75 20.48 -30.29
C ASN A 290 8.83 21.37 -30.94
N PHE A 291 8.45 22.31 -31.79
CA PHE A 291 9.37 23.27 -32.40
C PHE A 291 10.00 24.17 -31.34
N LEU A 292 9.20 24.74 -30.43
CA LEU A 292 9.72 25.56 -29.34
C LEU A 292 10.70 24.77 -28.46
N LEU A 293 10.39 23.51 -28.14
CA LEU A 293 11.32 22.64 -27.38
C LEU A 293 12.61 22.36 -28.16
N SER A 294 12.57 22.28 -29.49
CA SER A 294 13.78 22.08 -30.31
C SER A 294 14.67 23.32 -30.37
N VAL A 295 14.09 24.52 -30.27
CA VAL A 295 14.84 25.79 -30.24
C VAL A 295 15.39 26.06 -28.85
N PHE A 296 14.56 25.84 -27.83
CA PHE A 296 14.88 26.05 -26.41
C PHE A 296 15.20 24.72 -25.73
N ASN A 297 16.27 24.06 -26.16
CA ASN A 297 16.59 22.65 -25.88
C ASN A 297 17.59 22.41 -24.74
N ASP A 298 17.98 23.45 -23.99
CA ASP A 298 18.90 23.35 -22.88
C ASP A 298 18.30 23.79 -21.55
N ASP A 299 19.06 23.62 -20.45
CA ASP A 299 18.57 23.86 -19.09
C ASP A 299 18.37 25.33 -18.73
N HIS A 300 18.84 26.24 -19.56
CA HIS A 300 18.64 27.68 -19.38
C HIS A 300 17.23 28.15 -19.73
N TYR A 301 16.43 27.32 -20.42
CA TYR A 301 15.11 27.66 -20.88
C TYR A 301 14.04 26.77 -20.27
N ARG A 302 12.88 27.37 -20.02
CA ARG A 302 11.66 26.61 -19.66
C ARG A 302 10.52 27.12 -20.52
N VAL A 303 9.89 26.20 -21.25
CA VAL A 303 8.79 26.47 -22.18
C VAL A 303 7.47 26.11 -21.53
N PHE A 304 6.48 26.98 -21.66
CA PHE A 304 5.15 26.85 -21.09
C PHE A 304 4.08 27.14 -22.15
N ARG A 305 2.91 26.48 -22.01
CA ARG A 305 1.69 26.89 -22.70
C ARG A 305 0.80 27.61 -21.70
N ILE A 306 0.50 28.90 -21.99
CA ILE A 306 -0.24 29.76 -21.05
C ILE A 306 -1.76 29.62 -21.27
N GLY A 307 -2.19 29.47 -22.53
CA GLY A 307 -3.58 29.23 -22.89
C GLY A 307 -3.78 29.36 -24.39
N GLY A 308 -4.81 28.72 -24.94
CA GLY A 308 -5.11 28.83 -26.36
C GLY A 308 -3.91 28.57 -27.27
N ASP A 309 -3.49 29.57 -28.01
CA ASP A 309 -2.36 29.66 -28.92
C ASP A 309 -1.12 30.38 -28.32
N GLU A 310 -1.18 30.71 -27.01
CA GLU A 310 -0.16 31.48 -26.31
C GLU A 310 0.83 30.58 -25.60
N PHE A 311 2.10 30.89 -25.78
CA PHE A 311 3.21 30.23 -25.12
C PHE A 311 4.09 31.22 -24.36
N ALA A 312 4.75 30.79 -23.31
CA ALA A 312 5.76 31.58 -22.63
C ALA A 312 7.08 30.81 -22.53
N VAL A 313 8.17 31.54 -22.50
CA VAL A 313 9.49 31.00 -22.21
C VAL A 313 10.15 31.85 -21.13
N ILE A 314 10.77 31.22 -20.16
CA ILE A 314 11.66 31.86 -19.20
C ILE A 314 13.09 31.43 -19.56
N ALA A 315 13.95 32.40 -19.81
CA ALA A 315 15.35 32.20 -20.12
C ALA A 315 16.20 32.75 -18.97
N VAL A 316 17.07 31.95 -18.39
CA VAL A 316 17.88 32.29 -17.23
C VAL A 316 19.38 32.14 -17.58
N ASP A 317 20.17 33.13 -17.23
CA ASP A 317 21.65 33.12 -17.45
C ASP A 317 22.01 33.05 -18.94
N ILE A 318 21.39 33.89 -19.75
CA ILE A 318 21.53 33.92 -21.21
C ILE A 318 21.86 35.33 -21.67
N ALA A 319 22.87 35.46 -22.51
CA ALA A 319 23.22 36.72 -23.16
C ALA A 319 22.12 37.12 -24.17
N LYS A 320 21.78 38.39 -24.21
CA LYS A 320 20.76 38.94 -25.12
C LYS A 320 20.98 38.53 -26.58
N SER A 321 22.23 38.54 -27.08
CA SER A 321 22.56 38.14 -28.45
C SER A 321 22.13 36.71 -28.78
N THR A 322 22.35 35.76 -27.85
CA THR A 322 21.90 34.36 -27.99
C THR A 322 20.39 34.24 -28.00
N LEU A 323 19.72 35.06 -27.18
CA LEU A 323 18.26 35.09 -27.16
C LEU A 323 17.68 35.64 -28.47
N ASP A 324 18.27 36.73 -28.98
CA ASP A 324 17.86 37.35 -30.25
C ASP A 324 17.99 36.42 -31.45
N GLU A 325 19.08 35.59 -31.50
CA GLU A 325 19.21 34.52 -32.52
C GLU A 325 18.12 33.49 -32.47
N LYS A 326 17.75 33.00 -31.25
CA LYS A 326 16.66 32.04 -31.06
C LYS A 326 15.30 32.66 -31.44
N ILE A 327 15.06 33.90 -31.09
CA ILE A 327 13.82 34.63 -31.44
C ILE A 327 13.71 34.79 -32.96
N HIS A 328 14.80 35.16 -33.62
CA HIS A 328 14.83 35.27 -35.10
C HIS A 328 14.46 33.91 -35.76
N LYS A 329 14.95 32.81 -35.24
CA LYS A 329 14.63 31.46 -35.71
C LYS A 329 13.14 31.11 -35.52
N ILE A 330 12.51 31.58 -34.43
CA ILE A 330 11.12 31.30 -34.12
C ILE A 330 10.19 32.15 -35.02
N CYS A 331 10.53 33.44 -35.22
CA CYS A 331 9.71 34.34 -36.03
C CYS A 331 9.82 34.01 -37.52
N ASN A 332 10.88 33.36 -37.96
CA ASN A 332 11.09 32.95 -39.35
C ASN A 332 11.34 31.43 -39.44
N PRO A 333 10.32 30.61 -39.11
CA PRO A 333 10.50 29.16 -39.13
C PRO A 333 10.65 28.63 -40.54
N ASP A 334 11.45 27.58 -40.68
CA ASP A 334 11.53 26.82 -41.95
C ASP A 334 10.18 26.27 -42.36
N VAL A 335 9.98 26.02 -43.65
CA VAL A 335 8.69 25.74 -44.33
C VAL A 335 7.88 24.56 -43.73
N GLU A 336 8.47 23.72 -42.91
CA GLU A 336 7.78 22.55 -42.32
C GLU A 336 6.73 22.89 -41.25
N LEU A 337 6.87 24.02 -40.55
CA LEU A 337 5.98 24.33 -39.42
C LEU A 337 4.60 24.84 -39.82
N LYS A 338 4.43 25.37 -41.05
CA LYS A 338 3.18 25.95 -41.57
C LYS A 338 2.50 27.02 -40.68
N CYS A 339 3.18 27.50 -39.69
CA CYS A 339 2.72 28.61 -38.83
C CYS A 339 3.95 29.44 -38.40
N SER A 340 3.74 30.73 -38.17
CA SER A 340 4.73 31.66 -37.61
C SER A 340 4.33 32.08 -36.22
N PHE A 341 5.23 32.71 -35.49
CA PHE A 341 4.99 33.23 -34.15
C PHE A 341 5.14 34.74 -34.14
N SER A 342 4.25 35.42 -33.46
CA SER A 342 4.51 36.76 -32.93
C SER A 342 5.16 36.63 -31.56
N CYS A 343 6.24 37.40 -31.36
CA CYS A 343 7.08 37.26 -30.16
C CYS A 343 7.35 38.62 -29.52
N GLY A 344 7.38 38.66 -28.21
CA GLY A 344 7.91 39.74 -27.41
C GLY A 344 8.70 39.22 -26.22
N TYR A 345 9.70 39.97 -25.78
CA TYR A 345 10.47 39.59 -24.60
C TYR A 345 10.92 40.82 -23.79
N SER A 346 11.12 40.64 -22.52
CA SER A 346 11.59 41.66 -21.59
C SER A 346 12.63 41.10 -20.63
N LEU A 347 13.65 41.90 -20.27
CA LEU A 347 14.60 41.60 -19.21
C LEU A 347 13.86 41.71 -17.86
N VAL A 348 14.10 40.78 -16.98
CA VAL A 348 13.55 40.80 -15.62
C VAL A 348 14.39 41.70 -14.73
N ASP A 349 13.75 42.77 -14.24
CA ASP A 349 14.38 43.70 -13.30
C ASP A 349 14.03 43.29 -11.87
N PHE A 350 14.92 42.53 -11.24
CA PHE A 350 14.72 41.99 -9.87
C PHE A 350 14.74 43.07 -8.77
N GLU A 351 15.06 44.33 -9.08
CA GLU A 351 14.94 45.42 -8.13
C GLU A 351 13.48 45.88 -7.99
N ARG A 352 12.65 45.59 -8.98
CA ARG A 352 11.20 45.89 -8.95
C ARG A 352 10.42 44.83 -8.15
N LYS A 353 9.40 45.28 -7.45
CA LYS A 353 8.42 44.37 -6.85
C LYS A 353 7.67 43.63 -7.98
N ASN A 354 7.42 42.33 -7.83
CA ASN A 354 6.80 41.46 -8.82
C ASN A 354 7.57 41.50 -10.16
N ALA A 355 8.88 41.32 -10.11
CA ALA A 355 9.79 41.44 -11.24
C ALA A 355 9.39 40.57 -12.43
N MET A 356 9.09 39.29 -12.17
CA MET A 356 8.69 38.33 -13.21
C MET A 356 7.33 38.69 -13.82
N GLU A 357 6.37 39.14 -13.04
CA GLU A 357 5.04 39.53 -13.51
C GLU A 357 5.14 40.78 -14.41
N ASN A 358 5.92 41.78 -14.00
CA ASN A 358 6.14 42.99 -14.81
C ASN A 358 6.84 42.65 -16.13
N ALA A 359 7.88 41.85 -16.10
CA ALA A 359 8.58 41.41 -17.31
C ALA A 359 7.66 40.62 -18.26
N PHE A 360 6.76 39.81 -17.71
CA PHE A 360 5.76 39.09 -18.50
C PHE A 360 4.77 40.04 -19.17
N ILE A 361 4.27 41.06 -18.47
CA ILE A 361 3.39 42.08 -19.01
C ILE A 361 4.09 42.88 -20.12
N ASP A 362 5.34 43.29 -19.89
CA ASP A 362 6.14 44.04 -20.89
C ASP A 362 6.39 43.18 -22.14
N ALA A 363 6.69 41.88 -21.97
CA ALA A 363 6.85 40.93 -23.07
C ALA A 363 5.57 40.74 -23.86
N ASP A 364 4.42 40.65 -23.20
CA ASP A 364 3.08 40.54 -23.84
C ASP A 364 2.77 41.79 -24.69
N LEU A 365 3.00 42.97 -24.16
CA LEU A 365 2.83 44.23 -24.89
C LEU A 365 3.69 44.30 -26.17
N LEU A 366 4.94 43.80 -26.08
CA LEU A 366 5.85 43.77 -27.23
C LEU A 366 5.42 42.71 -28.26
N MET A 367 4.94 41.57 -27.82
CA MET A 367 4.37 40.52 -28.67
C MET A 367 3.15 41.04 -29.44
N TYR A 368 2.26 41.75 -28.75
CA TYR A 368 1.06 42.35 -29.38
C TYR A 368 1.44 43.35 -30.47
N LYS A 369 2.40 44.27 -30.21
CA LYS A 369 2.92 45.22 -31.21
C LYS A 369 3.53 44.49 -32.41
N HIS A 370 4.26 43.42 -32.20
CA HIS A 370 4.82 42.61 -33.27
C HIS A 370 3.71 41.96 -34.12
N LYS A 371 2.63 41.47 -33.48
CA LYS A 371 1.46 40.91 -34.15
C LYS A 371 0.73 41.95 -35.03
N GLU A 372 0.52 43.14 -34.52
CA GLU A 372 -0.06 44.24 -35.28
C GLU A 372 0.79 44.63 -36.51
N SER A 373 2.10 44.73 -36.36
CA SER A 373 3.00 45.07 -37.46
C SER A 373 2.98 44.07 -38.62
N LYS A 374 2.73 42.77 -38.30
CA LYS A 374 2.59 41.70 -39.29
C LYS A 374 1.25 41.74 -40.03
N GLN A 375 0.21 42.25 -39.42
CA GLN A 375 -1.14 42.38 -40.06
C GLN A 375 -1.24 43.57 -41.01
N LEU A 376 -0.34 44.55 -40.87
CA LEU A 376 -0.30 45.76 -41.70
C LEU A 376 0.55 45.58 -42.97
N ASN A 377 1.36 44.52 -43.05
CA ASN A 377 2.20 44.14 -44.20
C ASN A 377 1.61 42.91 -44.91
#